data_5f86b5342d06131f4e37e9e0ed5ba9b8
#
_entry.id   5f86b5342d06131f4e37e9e0ed5ba9b8
#
_cell.length_a   1.000
_cell.length_b   1.000
_cell.length_c   1.000
_cell.angle_alpha   90.00
_cell.angle_beta   90.00
_cell.angle_gamma   90.00
#
_symmetry.space_group_name_H-M   'P 1'
#
loop_
_entity.id
_entity.type
_entity.pdbx_description
1 polymer ?
#
loop_
_entity_poly.entity_id
_entity_poly.type
_entity_poly.pdbx_seq_one_letter_code
_entity_poly.pdbx_strand_id
1 'polypeptide(L)'
;MDLHKATLAMLLAAGVGTVALSRTTFAQRGQAAAPAPPVWVPRIKPGVYVAPNRPHVKLTELKARHAGQANWREVIVDDGRLQGEYISAAPGTKTPKSFHPDTRVFWSVVEGQMTIEIEGQEPVLATKGSLVQVPKQTLYSIETTGSTPSLRFEVNVSKAKTLYPQTSTAEKPPAMPGFEWVSMNYRPRAAAYDNGNVPHVNLFEVAKASANFTRNVVRDTASEVLFIYGSEKDLPPLNVNDKGHLHPESAEFWLIMTGQIRHAIETLPPFIADEGDIVFAPPGTLHATRFAGPGPSCRLSITEFQGNSAITELPAR
;
A
#
# COMPACT_ATOMS: atom_id res chain seq x y z
N MET A 1 -59.63 -54.03 -0.50
CA MET A 1 -59.91 -52.61 -0.82
C MET A 1 -58.56 -51.88 -0.66
N ASP A 2 -57.93 -51.65 -1.76
CA ASP A 2 -56.52 -51.26 -1.87
C ASP A 2 -56.31 -49.80 -1.60
N LEU A 3 -55.32 -49.47 -0.78
CA LEU A 3 -54.76 -48.12 -0.65
C LEU A 3 -53.37 -48.11 -1.25
N HIS A 4 -53.23 -47.36 -2.32
CA HIS A 4 -51.99 -47.10 -3.03
C HIS A 4 -50.96 -46.39 -2.18
N LYS A 5 -49.75 -47.00 -2.09
CA LYS A 5 -48.54 -46.41 -1.58
C LYS A 5 -47.92 -45.57 -2.69
N ALA A 6 -47.91 -44.25 -2.52
CA ALA A 6 -47.11 -43.34 -3.33
C ALA A 6 -45.75 -43.14 -2.67
N THR A 7 -44.69 -43.68 -3.27
CA THR A 7 -43.32 -43.47 -2.87
C THR A 7 -42.80 -42.20 -3.51
N LEU A 8 -42.51 -41.16 -2.71
CA LEU A 8 -41.90 -39.92 -3.16
C LEU A 8 -40.36 -40.13 -3.16
N ALA A 9 -39.78 -40.26 -4.33
CA ALA A 9 -38.34 -40.28 -4.50
C ALA A 9 -37.82 -38.80 -4.52
N MET A 10 -37.11 -38.40 -3.47
CA MET A 10 -36.33 -37.19 -3.45
C MET A 10 -35.05 -37.38 -4.27
N LEU A 11 -34.95 -36.78 -5.43
CA LEU A 11 -33.70 -36.59 -6.15
C LEU A 11 -32.93 -35.45 -5.48
N LEU A 12 -31.86 -35.76 -4.77
CA LEU A 12 -30.82 -34.83 -4.39
C LEU A 12 -29.98 -34.52 -5.66
N ALA A 13 -30.25 -33.44 -6.32
CA ALA A 13 -29.33 -32.85 -7.30
C ALA A 13 -28.21 -32.11 -6.54
N ALA A 14 -27.07 -32.76 -6.40
CA ALA A 14 -25.85 -32.10 -5.97
C ALA A 14 -25.38 -31.14 -7.07
N GLY A 15 -25.79 -29.90 -6.96
CA GLY A 15 -25.28 -28.80 -7.78
C GLY A 15 -23.82 -28.54 -7.40
N VAL A 16 -22.88 -29.13 -8.13
CA VAL A 16 -21.49 -28.69 -8.13
C VAL A 16 -21.47 -27.35 -8.81
N GLY A 17 -21.58 -26.28 -7.99
CA GLY A 17 -21.34 -24.94 -8.43
C GLY A 17 -19.85 -24.78 -8.77
N THR A 18 -19.51 -24.97 -10.04
CA THR A 18 -18.25 -24.49 -10.58
C THR A 18 -18.25 -22.98 -10.43
N VAL A 19 -17.56 -22.47 -9.40
CA VAL A 19 -17.16 -21.08 -9.34
C VAL A 19 -16.25 -20.88 -10.54
N ALA A 20 -16.81 -20.37 -11.62
CA ALA A 20 -16.05 -19.81 -12.71
C ALA A 20 -15.28 -18.62 -12.13
N LEU A 21 -14.05 -18.86 -11.69
CA LEU A 21 -13.06 -17.83 -11.56
C LEU A 21 -12.99 -17.15 -12.92
N SER A 22 -13.70 -16.04 -13.07
CA SER A 22 -13.48 -15.13 -14.17
C SER A 22 -12.00 -14.77 -14.12
N ARG A 23 -11.21 -15.49 -14.92
CA ARG A 23 -9.90 -15.02 -15.35
C ARG A 23 -10.17 -13.74 -16.13
N THR A 24 -10.30 -12.62 -15.43
CA THR A 24 -9.98 -11.35 -16.03
C THR A 24 -8.51 -11.49 -16.42
N THR A 25 -8.29 -11.98 -17.60
CA THR A 25 -7.05 -11.79 -18.34
C THR A 25 -6.84 -10.28 -18.32
N PHE A 26 -5.99 -9.84 -17.38
CA PHE A 26 -5.41 -8.51 -17.49
C PHE A 26 -4.76 -8.51 -18.86
N ALA A 27 -5.25 -7.62 -19.69
CA ALA A 27 -4.77 -7.45 -21.03
C ALA A 27 -3.25 -7.52 -20.96
N GLN A 28 -2.69 -8.62 -21.49
CA GLN A 28 -1.45 -8.48 -22.24
C GLN A 28 -1.49 -7.08 -22.82
N ARG A 29 -0.41 -6.36 -22.77
CA ARG A 29 -0.21 -5.21 -23.63
C ARG A 29 -0.49 -5.69 -25.06
N GLY A 30 -1.77 -5.81 -25.37
CA GLY A 30 -2.29 -6.17 -26.66
C GLY A 30 -1.89 -5.05 -27.58
N GLN A 31 -1.38 -5.42 -28.73
CA GLN A 31 -1.02 -4.61 -29.89
C GLN A 31 -0.78 -3.14 -29.50
N ALA A 32 0.48 -2.73 -29.51
CA ALA A 32 0.86 -1.35 -29.22
C ALA A 32 -0.13 -0.43 -29.93
N ALA A 33 -1.02 0.20 -29.17
CA ALA A 33 -1.82 1.30 -29.70
C ALA A 33 -0.83 2.23 -30.40
N ALA A 34 -1.20 2.72 -31.59
CA ALA A 34 -0.35 3.67 -32.29
C ALA A 34 0.14 4.71 -31.28
N PRO A 35 1.44 4.98 -31.20
CA PRO A 35 1.98 5.86 -30.18
C PRO A 35 1.17 7.16 -30.21
N ALA A 36 0.66 7.57 -29.06
CA ALA A 36 -0.04 8.84 -28.94
C ALA A 36 0.87 9.96 -29.50
N PRO A 37 0.31 10.90 -30.27
CA PRO A 37 1.12 11.97 -30.84
C PRO A 37 1.84 12.73 -29.72
N PRO A 38 3.13 13.11 -29.91
CA PRO A 38 3.85 13.88 -28.91
C PRO A 38 3.12 15.21 -28.68
N VAL A 39 3.15 15.65 -27.43
CA VAL A 39 2.57 16.94 -27.01
C VAL A 39 3.67 17.85 -26.48
N TRP A 40 3.54 19.14 -26.68
CA TRP A 40 4.39 20.12 -26.04
C TRP A 40 3.91 20.38 -24.60
N VAL A 41 4.81 20.20 -23.64
CA VAL A 41 4.57 20.53 -22.23
C VAL A 41 5.67 21.46 -21.76
N PRO A 42 5.37 22.44 -20.89
CA PRO A 42 6.44 23.21 -20.26
C PRO A 42 7.32 22.28 -19.43
N ARG A 43 8.64 22.45 -19.50
CA ARG A 43 9.56 21.68 -18.67
C ARG A 43 9.30 21.99 -17.20
N ILE A 44 8.82 21.01 -16.47
CA ILE A 44 8.57 21.10 -15.04
C ILE A 44 9.93 20.99 -14.33
N LYS A 45 10.21 21.91 -13.42
CA LYS A 45 11.42 21.82 -12.60
C LYS A 45 11.25 20.72 -11.57
N PRO A 46 12.33 19.96 -11.28
CA PRO A 46 12.30 18.99 -10.19
C PRO A 46 11.85 19.64 -8.90
N GLY A 47 10.97 18.96 -8.17
CA GLY A 47 10.55 19.40 -6.85
C GLY A 47 11.72 19.38 -5.86
N VAL A 48 11.56 20.08 -4.76
CA VAL A 48 12.55 20.13 -3.68
C VAL A 48 12.17 19.16 -2.56
N TYR A 49 13.17 18.62 -1.91
CA TYR A 49 12.96 17.78 -0.70
C TYR A 49 12.74 18.69 0.50
N VAL A 50 11.56 18.61 1.09
CA VAL A 50 11.18 19.32 2.32
C VAL A 50 10.94 18.29 3.41
N ALA A 51 11.54 18.47 4.57
CA ALA A 51 11.38 17.53 5.69
C ALA A 51 9.90 17.25 6.00
N PRO A 52 9.50 15.98 6.28
CA PRO A 52 10.37 14.83 6.52
C PRO A 52 10.92 14.16 5.24
N ASN A 53 10.45 14.55 4.06
CA ASN A 53 10.78 13.89 2.79
C ASN A 53 12.28 13.92 2.50
N ARG A 54 12.84 12.76 2.21
CA ARG A 54 14.22 12.56 1.79
C ARG A 54 14.26 11.64 0.56
N PRO A 55 15.26 11.78 -0.31
CA PRO A 55 15.39 10.91 -1.49
C PRO A 55 15.40 9.42 -1.11
N HIS A 56 16.08 9.08 0.00
CA HIS A 56 16.24 7.72 0.46
C HIS A 56 16.29 7.70 1.99
N VAL A 57 15.45 6.92 2.61
CA VAL A 57 15.44 6.64 4.05
C VAL A 57 15.70 5.17 4.25
N LYS A 58 16.84 4.84 4.83
CA LYS A 58 17.23 3.44 5.10
C LYS A 58 16.55 2.95 6.37
N LEU A 59 15.91 1.79 6.29
CA LEU A 59 15.30 1.16 7.45
C LEU A 59 16.32 0.88 8.55
N THR A 60 17.54 0.49 8.18
CA THR A 60 18.62 0.24 9.14
C THR A 60 19.00 1.47 9.95
N GLU A 61 19.05 2.65 9.32
CA GLU A 61 19.32 3.92 9.99
C GLU A 61 18.13 4.34 10.88
N LEU A 62 16.90 4.12 10.40
CA LEU A 62 15.69 4.38 11.17
C LEU A 62 15.66 3.52 12.45
N LYS A 63 15.90 2.23 12.34
CA LYS A 63 15.96 1.32 13.50
C LYS A 63 17.09 1.69 14.47
N ALA A 64 18.22 2.16 13.97
CA ALA A 64 19.32 2.62 14.83
C ALA A 64 18.93 3.86 15.65
N ARG A 65 18.14 4.80 15.09
CA ARG A 65 17.62 5.96 15.85
C ARG A 65 16.67 5.57 16.97
N HIS A 66 15.96 4.46 16.81
CA HIS A 66 15.00 3.93 17.79
C HIS A 66 15.53 2.71 18.55
N ALA A 67 16.86 2.53 18.61
CA ALA A 67 17.46 1.41 19.30
C ALA A 67 17.00 1.34 20.77
N GLY A 68 16.55 0.15 21.22
CA GLY A 68 16.01 -0.06 22.56
C GLY A 68 14.56 0.37 22.77
N GLN A 69 13.89 0.93 21.76
CA GLN A 69 12.48 1.31 21.82
C GLN A 69 11.64 0.27 21.06
N ALA A 70 10.75 -0.41 21.77
CA ALA A 70 9.83 -1.36 21.13
C ALA A 70 8.59 -0.67 20.54
N ASN A 71 8.19 0.46 21.12
CA ASN A 71 7.07 1.29 20.66
C ASN A 71 7.59 2.63 20.17
N TRP A 72 7.46 2.89 18.87
CA TRP A 72 7.83 4.17 18.27
C TRP A 72 7.06 4.38 16.96
N ARG A 73 6.98 5.63 16.54
CA ARG A 73 6.47 6.02 15.21
C ARG A 73 7.28 7.18 14.66
N GLU A 74 7.51 7.19 13.37
CA GLU A 74 8.22 8.27 12.68
C GLU A 74 7.60 8.49 11.30
N VAL A 75 7.21 9.74 11.03
CA VAL A 75 6.74 10.15 9.70
C VAL A 75 7.94 10.21 8.76
N ILE A 76 7.88 9.48 7.68
CA ILE A 76 8.96 9.35 6.69
C ILE A 76 8.64 10.15 5.43
N VAL A 77 7.38 10.19 5.05
CA VAL A 77 6.86 10.93 3.90
C VAL A 77 5.70 11.80 4.35
N ASP A 78 5.71 13.05 3.94
CA ASP A 78 4.54 13.94 3.98
C ASP A 78 4.67 14.95 2.83
N ASP A 79 3.96 14.73 1.74
CA ASP A 79 3.97 15.62 0.58
C ASP A 79 2.81 16.64 0.61
N GLY A 80 2.09 16.69 1.74
CA GLY A 80 0.91 17.52 1.94
C GLY A 80 -0.39 16.88 1.43
N ARG A 81 -0.31 15.75 0.70
CA ARG A 81 -1.44 14.98 0.19
C ARG A 81 -1.48 13.58 0.83
N LEU A 82 -0.38 12.85 0.76
CA LEU A 82 -0.20 11.57 1.43
C LEU A 82 0.86 11.68 2.52
N GLN A 83 0.66 10.95 3.59
CA GLN A 83 1.61 10.77 4.68
C GLN A 83 1.91 9.29 4.82
N GLY A 84 3.20 8.95 4.87
CA GLY A 84 3.70 7.61 5.17
C GLY A 84 4.54 7.61 6.42
N GLU A 85 4.30 6.67 7.33
CA GLU A 85 5.03 6.55 8.57
C GLU A 85 5.39 5.11 8.91
N TYR A 86 6.52 4.92 9.58
CA TYR A 86 6.82 3.67 10.24
C TYR A 86 6.27 3.66 11.65
N ILE A 87 5.64 2.54 12.02
CA ILE A 87 5.08 2.32 13.36
C ILE A 87 5.56 0.96 13.85
N SER A 88 6.30 0.98 14.97
CA SER A 88 6.70 -0.21 15.72
C SER A 88 5.85 -0.34 16.97
N ALA A 89 5.45 -1.57 17.30
CA ALA A 89 4.66 -1.87 18.47
C ALA A 89 5.15 -3.16 19.15
N ALA A 90 5.34 -3.09 20.46
CA ALA A 90 5.74 -4.23 21.30
C ALA A 90 4.69 -5.35 21.27
N PRO A 91 5.08 -6.61 21.54
CA PRO A 91 4.13 -7.69 21.74
C PRO A 91 3.04 -7.34 22.76
N GLY A 92 1.78 -7.68 22.45
CA GLY A 92 0.63 -7.38 23.28
C GLY A 92 0.13 -5.92 23.23
N THR A 93 0.82 -5.03 22.51
CA THR A 93 0.32 -3.66 22.29
C THR A 93 -0.92 -3.71 21.39
N LYS A 94 -2.02 -3.13 21.89
CA LYS A 94 -3.30 -3.01 21.18
C LYS A 94 -3.66 -1.54 21.02
N THR A 95 -4.09 -1.17 19.81
CA THR A 95 -4.63 0.18 19.57
C THR A 95 -6.09 0.24 20.02
N PRO A 96 -6.56 1.39 20.54
CA PRO A 96 -7.99 1.61 20.72
C PRO A 96 -8.73 1.44 19.41
N LYS A 97 -9.99 0.97 19.46
CA LYS A 97 -10.88 0.99 18.28
C LYS A 97 -11.05 2.41 17.77
N SER A 98 -10.81 2.61 16.50
CA SER A 98 -10.85 3.91 15.85
C SER A 98 -11.28 3.80 14.39
N PHE A 99 -11.50 4.92 13.74
CA PHE A 99 -11.78 4.99 12.31
C PHE A 99 -11.36 6.35 11.75
N HIS A 100 -11.17 6.43 10.44
CA HIS A 100 -10.95 7.69 9.71
C HIS A 100 -12.27 8.13 9.05
N PRO A 101 -12.73 9.37 9.29
CA PRO A 101 -14.05 9.80 8.78
C PRO A 101 -14.12 9.91 7.26
N ASP A 102 -13.03 10.34 6.61
CA ASP A 102 -13.05 10.77 5.22
C ASP A 102 -12.11 9.96 4.32
N THR A 103 -11.21 9.18 4.90
CA THR A 103 -10.09 8.56 4.18
C THR A 103 -9.97 7.07 4.46
N ARG A 104 -9.38 6.34 3.52
CA ARG A 104 -8.86 4.99 3.70
C ARG A 104 -7.50 5.08 4.36
N VAL A 105 -7.21 4.16 5.26
CA VAL A 105 -5.84 3.88 5.72
C VAL A 105 -5.41 2.53 5.17
N PHE A 106 -4.14 2.39 4.83
CA PHE A 106 -3.55 1.10 4.49
C PHE A 106 -2.12 1.01 5.03
N TRP A 107 -1.66 -0.21 5.23
CA TRP A 107 -0.29 -0.45 5.67
C TRP A 107 0.24 -1.78 5.16
N SER A 108 1.56 -1.83 5.01
CA SER A 108 2.28 -3.08 4.77
C SER A 108 3.03 -3.51 6.03
N VAL A 109 2.94 -4.79 6.37
CA VAL A 109 3.71 -5.38 7.47
C VAL A 109 5.12 -5.67 6.98
N VAL A 110 6.09 -5.02 7.61
CA VAL A 110 7.52 -5.12 7.28
C VAL A 110 8.19 -6.18 8.16
N GLU A 111 7.86 -6.21 9.45
CA GLU A 111 8.38 -7.19 10.41
C GLU A 111 7.30 -7.60 11.42
N GLY A 112 7.48 -8.79 12.01
CA GLY A 112 6.62 -9.30 13.05
C GLY A 112 5.24 -9.73 12.57
N GLN A 113 4.30 -9.74 13.50
CA GLN A 113 2.95 -10.25 13.30
C GLN A 113 1.93 -9.40 14.07
N MET A 114 0.77 -9.19 13.48
CA MET A 114 -0.33 -8.48 14.12
C MET A 114 -1.68 -9.10 13.75
N THR A 115 -2.63 -9.00 14.66
CA THR A 115 -4.03 -9.31 14.43
C THR A 115 -4.81 -8.01 14.30
N ILE A 116 -5.63 -7.91 13.27
CA ILE A 116 -6.44 -6.73 12.98
C ILE A 116 -7.91 -7.13 13.06
N GLU A 117 -8.66 -6.42 13.89
CA GLU A 117 -10.11 -6.47 13.91
C GLU A 117 -10.64 -5.33 13.02
N ILE A 118 -11.37 -5.67 11.98
CA ILE A 118 -12.03 -4.70 11.07
C ILE A 118 -13.53 -4.96 11.13
N GLU A 119 -14.33 -3.92 11.32
CA GLU A 119 -15.78 -4.01 11.37
C GLU A 119 -16.35 -4.72 10.14
N GLY A 120 -17.18 -5.74 10.39
CA GLY A 120 -17.79 -6.55 9.33
C GLY A 120 -16.86 -7.56 8.63
N GLN A 121 -15.65 -7.78 9.16
CA GLN A 121 -14.71 -8.78 8.66
C GLN A 121 -14.32 -9.77 9.77
N GLU A 122 -13.91 -10.96 9.39
CA GLU A 122 -13.21 -11.86 10.30
C GLU A 122 -11.85 -11.27 10.69
N PRO A 123 -11.35 -11.53 11.90
CA PRO A 123 -10.03 -11.05 12.31
C PRO A 123 -8.94 -11.46 11.33
N VAL A 124 -8.11 -10.51 10.95
CA VAL A 124 -7.03 -10.72 9.98
C VAL A 124 -5.72 -10.94 10.73
N LEU A 125 -5.05 -12.07 10.46
CA LEU A 125 -3.67 -12.28 10.87
C LEU A 125 -2.74 -11.77 9.77
N ALA A 126 -2.05 -10.66 10.03
CA ALA A 126 -1.12 -10.05 9.10
C ALA A 126 0.33 -10.30 9.53
N THR A 127 1.13 -10.77 8.59
CA THR A 127 2.55 -11.07 8.75
C THR A 127 3.36 -10.31 7.69
N LYS A 128 4.67 -10.42 7.71
CA LYS A 128 5.55 -9.82 6.69
C LYS A 128 5.03 -10.06 5.28
N GLY A 129 4.96 -8.99 4.47
CA GLY A 129 4.39 -9.01 3.12
C GLY A 129 2.88 -8.84 3.04
N SER A 130 2.17 -8.82 4.17
CA SER A 130 0.75 -8.47 4.20
C SER A 130 0.55 -6.99 3.90
N LEU A 131 -0.43 -6.71 3.03
CA LEU A 131 -1.05 -5.40 2.86
C LEU A 131 -2.45 -5.46 3.47
N VAL A 132 -2.74 -4.53 4.37
CA VAL A 132 -4.06 -4.39 5.01
C VAL A 132 -4.63 -3.03 4.66
N GLN A 133 -5.93 -2.97 4.45
CA GLN A 133 -6.65 -1.74 4.12
C GLN A 133 -7.90 -1.62 4.97
N VAL A 134 -8.18 -0.41 5.44
CA VAL A 134 -9.45 -0.10 6.11
C VAL A 134 -10.10 1.08 5.41
N PRO A 135 -11.31 0.91 4.85
CA PRO A 135 -12.06 1.99 4.23
C PRO A 135 -12.44 3.08 5.23
N LYS A 136 -12.76 4.26 4.72
CA LYS A 136 -13.28 5.34 5.58
C LYS A 136 -14.50 4.88 6.39
N GLN A 137 -14.64 5.44 7.59
CA GLN A 137 -15.76 5.24 8.50
C GLN A 137 -15.95 3.79 8.99
N THR A 138 -14.93 2.93 8.81
CA THR A 138 -14.91 1.54 9.24
C THR A 138 -14.11 1.42 10.52
N LEU A 139 -14.69 0.87 11.58
CA LEU A 139 -14.00 0.65 12.85
C LEU A 139 -12.94 -0.43 12.72
N TYR A 140 -11.78 -0.19 13.33
CA TYR A 140 -10.72 -1.19 13.41
C TYR A 140 -9.87 -1.03 14.66
N SER A 141 -9.16 -2.09 15.01
CA SER A 141 -8.06 -2.09 15.99
C SER A 141 -6.95 -3.04 15.54
N ILE A 142 -5.74 -2.79 16.02
CA ILE A 142 -4.54 -3.56 15.68
C ILE A 142 -3.92 -4.04 16.98
N GLU A 143 -3.55 -5.31 17.05
CA GLU A 143 -2.82 -5.90 18.17
C GLU A 143 -1.56 -6.60 17.65
N THR A 144 -0.41 -6.31 18.23
CA THR A 144 0.83 -7.07 17.97
C THR A 144 0.76 -8.40 18.69
N THR A 145 0.55 -9.48 17.95
CA THR A 145 0.30 -10.83 18.48
C THR A 145 1.50 -11.77 18.38
N GLY A 146 2.57 -11.34 17.72
CA GLY A 146 3.82 -12.09 17.66
C GLY A 146 4.63 -12.02 18.97
N SER A 147 5.70 -12.79 19.04
CA SER A 147 6.66 -12.77 20.17
C SER A 147 7.71 -11.67 20.08
N THR A 148 7.78 -10.97 18.96
CA THR A 148 8.68 -9.85 18.69
C THR A 148 7.87 -8.60 18.33
N PRO A 149 8.44 -7.39 18.47
CA PRO A 149 7.77 -6.19 17.99
C PRO A 149 7.34 -6.32 16.53
N SER A 150 6.17 -5.79 16.20
CA SER A 150 5.73 -5.64 14.82
C SER A 150 6.18 -4.28 14.28
N LEU A 151 6.51 -4.25 12.99
CA LEU A 151 6.83 -3.02 12.25
C LEU A 151 5.96 -2.96 10.99
N ARG A 152 5.25 -1.86 10.83
CA ARG A 152 4.47 -1.58 9.63
C ARG A 152 4.80 -0.22 9.03
N PHE A 153 4.67 -0.11 7.72
CA PHE A 153 4.64 1.16 7.02
C PHE A 153 3.18 1.50 6.70
N GLU A 154 2.67 2.52 7.35
CA GLU A 154 1.27 2.97 7.27
C GLU A 154 1.16 4.21 6.41
N VAL A 155 0.15 4.26 5.54
CA VAL A 155 -0.11 5.38 4.64
C VAL A 155 -1.55 5.84 4.76
N ASN A 156 -1.73 7.15 4.82
CA ASN A 156 -3.02 7.83 4.79
C ASN A 156 -2.87 9.19 4.09
N VAL A 157 -3.95 9.93 3.92
CA VAL A 157 -3.83 11.34 3.53
C VAL A 157 -3.12 12.13 4.62
N SER A 158 -2.38 13.16 4.21
CA SER A 158 -1.70 14.04 5.16
C SER A 158 -2.70 14.64 6.15
N LYS A 159 -2.34 14.60 7.44
CA LYS A 159 -3.15 15.11 8.55
C LYS A 159 -4.54 14.46 8.68
N ALA A 160 -4.67 13.19 8.23
CA ALA A 160 -5.91 12.41 8.41
C ALA A 160 -6.38 12.46 9.86
N LYS A 161 -7.69 12.66 10.06
CA LYS A 161 -8.28 12.67 11.39
C LYS A 161 -8.61 11.24 11.80
N THR A 162 -8.34 10.92 13.08
CA THR A 162 -8.74 9.67 13.71
C THR A 162 -9.82 9.96 14.74
N LEU A 163 -10.94 9.26 14.65
CA LEU A 163 -12.06 9.38 15.58
C LEU A 163 -12.18 8.08 16.38
N TYR A 164 -12.59 8.23 17.63
CA TYR A 164 -12.72 7.13 18.58
C TYR A 164 -14.18 7.02 19.05
N PRO A 165 -14.80 5.83 18.99
CA PRO A 165 -16.15 5.66 19.48
C PRO A 165 -16.17 5.88 21.00
N GLN A 166 -17.17 6.60 21.49
CA GLN A 166 -17.40 6.78 22.91
C GLN A 166 -18.43 5.77 23.38
N THR A 167 -17.97 4.67 23.94
CA THR A 167 -18.82 3.65 24.57
C THR A 167 -18.40 3.45 26.00
N SER A 168 -19.24 2.83 26.83
CA SER A 168 -18.91 2.55 28.24
C SER A 168 -17.70 1.63 28.42
N THR A 169 -17.31 0.90 27.38
CA THR A 169 -16.19 -0.04 27.36
C THR A 169 -15.02 0.47 26.52
N ALA A 170 -15.14 1.63 25.86
CA ALA A 170 -14.07 2.17 25.03
C ALA A 170 -12.96 2.73 25.92
N GLU A 171 -11.71 2.41 25.59
CA GLU A 171 -10.56 3.09 26.14
C GLU A 171 -10.60 4.58 25.78
N LYS A 172 -10.07 5.42 26.67
CA LYS A 172 -9.88 6.83 26.34
C LYS A 172 -8.93 6.97 25.15
N PRO A 173 -9.20 7.89 24.22
CA PRO A 173 -8.28 8.15 23.13
C PRO A 173 -6.91 8.62 23.69
N PRO A 174 -5.81 8.35 22.96
CA PRO A 174 -4.49 8.81 23.36
C PRO A 174 -4.45 10.32 23.57
N ALA A 175 -3.71 10.77 24.58
CA ALA A 175 -3.49 12.20 24.77
C ALA A 175 -2.83 12.82 23.53
N MET A 176 -3.32 13.97 23.12
CA MET A 176 -2.83 14.70 21.94
C MET A 176 -2.41 16.11 22.37
N PRO A 177 -1.11 16.42 22.42
CA PRO A 177 -0.63 17.74 22.85
C PRO A 177 -1.30 18.87 22.05
N GLY A 178 -1.81 19.88 22.75
CA GLY A 178 -2.48 21.03 22.13
C GLY A 178 -3.93 20.79 21.69
N PHE A 179 -4.51 19.61 21.99
CA PHE A 179 -5.90 19.29 21.67
C PHE A 179 -6.66 18.79 22.89
N GLU A 180 -7.93 19.13 22.93
CA GLU A 180 -8.89 18.62 23.91
C GLU A 180 -9.85 17.66 23.20
N TRP A 181 -10.10 16.50 23.82
CA TRP A 181 -11.11 15.57 23.33
C TRP A 181 -12.51 16.00 23.82
N VAL A 182 -13.39 16.23 22.86
CA VAL A 182 -14.79 16.59 23.11
C VAL A 182 -15.73 15.51 22.58
N SER A 183 -16.85 15.31 23.24
CA SER A 183 -17.89 14.38 22.78
C SER A 183 -18.74 15.04 21.71
N MET A 184 -18.88 14.38 20.57
CA MET A 184 -19.68 14.84 19.44
C MET A 184 -20.57 13.71 18.93
N ASN A 185 -21.74 14.06 18.40
CA ASN A 185 -22.60 13.08 17.73
C ASN A 185 -22.01 12.76 16.36
N TYR A 186 -21.59 11.52 16.18
CA TYR A 186 -21.12 11.00 14.91
C TYR A 186 -21.59 9.56 14.71
N ARG A 187 -22.14 9.26 13.53
CA ARG A 187 -22.60 7.91 13.17
C ARG A 187 -21.79 7.46 11.95
N PRO A 188 -20.78 6.63 12.14
CA PRO A 188 -20.00 6.10 11.03
C PRO A 188 -20.87 5.23 10.11
N ARG A 189 -20.54 5.23 8.82
CA ARG A 189 -21.09 4.32 7.83
C ARG A 189 -19.90 3.70 7.10
N ALA A 190 -19.57 2.46 7.47
CA ALA A 190 -18.46 1.75 6.84
C ALA A 190 -18.59 1.77 5.32
N ALA A 191 -17.53 2.20 4.65
CA ALA A 191 -17.48 2.18 3.19
C ALA A 191 -17.19 0.76 2.69
N ALA A 192 -17.63 0.46 1.46
CA ALA A 192 -17.34 -0.81 0.83
C ALA A 192 -15.87 -0.91 0.35
N TYR A 193 -15.40 -2.14 0.18
CA TYR A 193 -14.19 -2.44 -0.57
C TYR A 193 -14.54 -2.48 -2.07
N ASP A 194 -14.31 -1.37 -2.74
CA ASP A 194 -14.56 -1.17 -4.17
C ASP A 194 -13.26 -1.15 -4.99
N ASN A 195 -13.35 -1.05 -6.30
CA ASN A 195 -12.20 -0.92 -7.21
C ASN A 195 -11.17 -2.06 -7.11
N GLY A 196 -11.57 -3.26 -6.67
CA GLY A 196 -10.67 -4.38 -6.46
C GLY A 196 -9.87 -4.32 -5.16
N ASN A 197 -10.14 -3.35 -4.30
CA ASN A 197 -9.60 -3.31 -2.94
C ASN A 197 -10.13 -4.50 -2.12
N VAL A 198 -9.30 -4.97 -1.21
CA VAL A 198 -9.63 -6.08 -0.29
C VAL A 198 -9.12 -5.74 1.11
N PRO A 199 -9.74 -6.26 2.18
CA PRO A 199 -9.30 -5.97 3.55
C PRO A 199 -7.86 -6.40 3.81
N HIS A 200 -7.44 -7.53 3.23
CA HIS A 200 -6.11 -8.11 3.43
C HIS A 200 -5.67 -8.92 2.22
N VAL A 201 -4.38 -8.84 1.92
CA VAL A 201 -3.70 -9.73 0.98
C VAL A 201 -2.24 -9.90 1.40
N ASN A 202 -1.71 -11.13 1.38
CA ASN A 202 -0.27 -11.32 1.48
C ASN A 202 0.34 -11.25 0.08
N LEU A 203 1.07 -10.19 -0.19
CA LEU A 203 1.62 -9.88 -1.51
C LEU A 203 2.76 -10.84 -1.91
N PHE A 204 3.47 -11.43 -0.94
CA PHE A 204 4.48 -12.43 -1.24
C PHE A 204 3.86 -13.74 -1.72
N GLU A 205 2.69 -14.12 -1.18
CA GLU A 205 1.97 -15.29 -1.68
C GLU A 205 1.43 -15.04 -3.10
N VAL A 206 0.97 -13.82 -3.39
CA VAL A 206 0.55 -13.43 -4.75
C VAL A 206 1.73 -13.48 -5.72
N ALA A 207 2.92 -13.02 -5.30
CA ALA A 207 4.12 -13.00 -6.12
C ALA A 207 4.61 -14.40 -6.51
N LYS A 208 4.41 -15.41 -5.66
CA LYS A 208 4.78 -16.81 -5.96
C LYS A 208 4.09 -17.38 -7.20
N ALA A 209 2.96 -16.82 -7.61
CA ALA A 209 2.18 -17.29 -8.74
C ALA A 209 2.69 -16.81 -10.11
N SER A 210 3.68 -15.91 -10.16
CA SER A 210 4.15 -15.27 -11.40
C SER A 210 5.64 -14.93 -11.35
N ALA A 211 6.32 -15.01 -12.50
CA ALA A 211 7.73 -14.60 -12.60
C ALA A 211 7.90 -13.06 -12.57
N ASN A 212 6.95 -12.35 -13.19
CA ASN A 212 6.88 -10.89 -13.21
C ASN A 212 5.42 -10.47 -13.02
N PHE A 213 5.18 -9.48 -12.17
CA PHE A 213 3.83 -9.12 -11.80
C PHE A 213 3.72 -7.64 -11.43
N THR A 214 2.69 -6.99 -11.98
CA THR A 214 2.31 -5.62 -11.58
C THR A 214 0.80 -5.59 -11.40
N ARG A 215 0.35 -5.10 -10.26
CA ARG A 215 -1.08 -5.01 -9.93
C ARG A 215 -1.37 -3.82 -9.03
N ASN A 216 -2.48 -3.13 -9.33
CA ASN A 216 -3.08 -2.20 -8.36
C ASN A 216 -3.57 -2.98 -7.14
N VAL A 217 -3.13 -2.58 -5.96
CA VAL A 217 -3.49 -3.22 -4.69
C VAL A 217 -4.23 -2.28 -3.74
N VAL A 218 -4.12 -0.96 -3.95
CA VAL A 218 -4.98 0.07 -3.36
C VAL A 218 -5.38 1.03 -4.47
N ARG A 219 -6.67 1.36 -4.54
CA ARG A 219 -7.17 2.36 -5.47
C ARG A 219 -8.42 3.03 -4.93
N ASP A 220 -8.31 4.32 -4.65
CA ASP A 220 -9.44 5.15 -4.25
C ASP A 220 -9.26 6.58 -4.79
N THR A 221 -10.02 7.53 -4.26
CA THR A 221 -9.97 8.94 -4.70
C THR A 221 -8.75 9.70 -4.18
N ALA A 222 -7.99 9.14 -3.26
CA ALA A 222 -6.84 9.80 -2.65
C ALA A 222 -5.51 9.15 -3.04
N SER A 223 -5.50 7.83 -3.22
CA SER A 223 -4.27 7.05 -3.41
C SER A 223 -4.40 5.96 -4.46
N GLU A 224 -3.30 5.69 -5.15
CA GLU A 224 -3.09 4.52 -5.98
C GLU A 224 -1.79 3.84 -5.57
N VAL A 225 -1.87 2.51 -5.37
CA VAL A 225 -0.69 1.71 -5.01
C VAL A 225 -0.53 0.56 -5.97
N LEU A 226 0.63 0.51 -6.61
CA LEU A 226 1.05 -0.60 -7.45
C LEU A 226 1.98 -1.52 -6.66
N PHE A 227 1.67 -2.80 -6.62
CA PHE A 227 2.60 -3.84 -6.25
C PHE A 227 3.35 -4.31 -7.50
N ILE A 228 4.66 -4.21 -7.49
CA ILE A 228 5.53 -4.52 -8.62
C ILE A 228 6.57 -5.55 -8.18
N TYR A 229 6.55 -6.72 -8.81
CA TYR A 229 7.42 -7.85 -8.50
C TYR A 229 8.13 -8.34 -9.76
N GLY A 230 9.39 -8.74 -9.64
CA GLY A 230 10.17 -9.30 -10.74
C GLY A 230 11.64 -9.48 -10.37
N SER A 231 12.45 -9.75 -11.37
CA SER A 231 13.88 -10.00 -11.22
C SER A 231 14.69 -9.25 -12.28
N GLU A 232 15.90 -8.82 -11.93
CA GLU A 232 16.81 -8.15 -12.86
C GLU A 232 17.13 -9.01 -14.09
N LYS A 233 17.28 -10.32 -13.90
CA LYS A 233 17.58 -11.28 -14.98
C LYS A 233 16.51 -11.33 -16.08
N ASP A 234 15.27 -10.91 -15.77
CA ASP A 234 14.16 -10.94 -16.70
C ASP A 234 13.98 -9.59 -17.44
N LEU A 235 14.89 -8.64 -17.20
CA LEU A 235 14.88 -7.32 -17.81
C LEU A 235 15.89 -7.22 -18.97
N PRO A 236 15.62 -6.36 -19.96
CA PRO A 236 16.63 -6.03 -20.97
C PRO A 236 17.85 -5.37 -20.30
N PRO A 237 19.01 -5.30 -20.99
CA PRO A 237 20.19 -4.61 -20.47
C PRO A 237 19.86 -3.20 -19.99
N LEU A 238 20.57 -2.75 -18.94
CA LEU A 238 20.37 -1.42 -18.39
C LEU A 238 20.70 -0.34 -19.43
N ASN A 239 19.72 0.48 -19.76
CA ASN A 239 19.94 1.70 -20.52
C ASN A 239 20.25 2.84 -19.54
N VAL A 240 21.48 3.25 -19.44
CA VAL A 240 21.94 4.34 -18.55
C VAL A 240 21.38 5.71 -18.94
N ASN A 241 20.87 5.85 -20.17
CA ASN A 241 20.25 7.07 -20.69
C ASN A 241 18.72 7.10 -20.46
N ASP A 242 18.17 6.03 -19.90
CA ASP A 242 16.74 6.00 -19.55
C ASP A 242 16.50 6.89 -18.33
N LYS A 243 15.87 8.03 -18.59
CA LYS A 243 15.47 8.98 -17.54
C LYS A 243 14.18 8.58 -16.83
N GLY A 244 13.48 7.56 -17.31
CA GLY A 244 12.17 7.15 -16.82
C GLY A 244 11.08 8.15 -17.16
N HIS A 245 10.27 8.50 -16.16
CA HIS A 245 9.14 9.41 -16.28
C HIS A 245 9.07 10.37 -15.09
N LEU A 246 8.16 11.30 -15.16
CA LEU A 246 7.82 12.20 -14.05
C LEU A 246 6.31 12.29 -13.90
N HIS A 247 5.86 12.64 -12.71
CA HIS A 247 4.50 13.05 -12.40
C HIS A 247 4.49 14.56 -12.20
N PRO A 248 3.74 15.32 -13.02
CA PRO A 248 3.79 16.79 -12.97
C PRO A 248 3.36 17.39 -11.63
N GLU A 249 2.33 16.80 -11.01
CA GLU A 249 1.63 17.40 -9.87
C GLU A 249 1.65 16.52 -8.61
N SER A 250 2.07 15.27 -8.72
CA SER A 250 2.13 14.33 -7.60
C SER A 250 3.55 13.85 -7.33
N ALA A 251 3.84 13.58 -6.08
CA ALA A 251 5.00 12.81 -5.69
C ALA A 251 4.77 11.31 -5.95
N GLU A 252 5.84 10.57 -6.05
CA GLU A 252 5.83 9.11 -5.97
C GLU A 252 6.81 8.65 -4.91
N PHE A 253 6.41 7.67 -4.11
CA PHE A 253 7.32 7.05 -3.16
C PHE A 253 7.16 5.54 -3.14
N TRP A 254 8.24 4.86 -2.74
CA TRP A 254 8.31 3.41 -2.80
C TRP A 254 8.71 2.83 -1.45
N LEU A 255 7.97 1.80 -1.02
CA LEU A 255 8.43 0.86 0.00
C LEU A 255 9.06 -0.35 -0.71
N ILE A 256 10.33 -0.62 -0.43
CA ILE A 256 10.99 -1.84 -0.89
C ILE A 256 10.58 -2.98 0.04
N MET A 257 9.75 -3.90 -0.45
CA MET A 257 9.20 -4.97 0.38
C MET A 257 10.14 -6.15 0.54
N THR A 258 10.93 -6.46 -0.48
CA THR A 258 12.01 -7.46 -0.45
C THR A 258 12.99 -7.26 -1.60
N GLY A 259 14.21 -7.75 -1.43
CA GLY A 259 15.28 -7.66 -2.41
C GLY A 259 15.83 -6.24 -2.55
N GLN A 260 16.24 -5.90 -3.75
CA GLN A 260 16.92 -4.64 -4.05
C GLN A 260 16.32 -3.95 -5.28
N ILE A 261 16.17 -2.64 -5.20
CA ILE A 261 15.69 -1.81 -6.31
C ILE A 261 16.71 -0.70 -6.57
N ARG A 262 17.15 -0.62 -7.82
CA ARG A 262 17.94 0.52 -8.30
C ARG A 262 17.01 1.67 -8.61
N HIS A 263 17.34 2.84 -8.10
CA HIS A 263 16.69 4.10 -8.39
C HIS A 263 17.63 5.03 -9.16
N ALA A 264 17.11 5.65 -10.20
CA ALA A 264 17.70 6.79 -10.87
C ALA A 264 16.72 7.95 -10.72
N ILE A 265 17.07 8.94 -9.95
CA ILE A 265 16.24 10.14 -9.68
C ILE A 265 17.01 11.34 -10.17
N GLU A 266 16.33 12.21 -10.92
CA GLU A 266 16.91 13.43 -11.46
C GLU A 266 17.63 14.24 -10.35
N THR A 267 18.78 14.78 -10.67
CA THR A 267 19.70 15.51 -9.79
C THR A 267 20.47 14.67 -8.75
N LEU A 268 20.25 13.36 -8.68
CA LEU A 268 20.93 12.47 -7.74
C LEU A 268 21.76 11.42 -8.47
N PRO A 269 22.91 11.00 -7.92
CA PRO A 269 23.56 9.78 -8.37
C PRO A 269 22.62 8.58 -8.23
N PRO A 270 22.60 7.64 -9.17
CA PRO A 270 21.82 6.41 -9.01
C PRO A 270 22.28 5.63 -7.77
N PHE A 271 21.30 5.03 -7.05
CA PHE A 271 21.56 4.26 -5.83
C PHE A 271 20.70 2.99 -5.78
N ILE A 272 21.06 2.09 -4.88
CA ILE A 272 20.29 0.89 -4.56
C ILE A 272 19.56 1.13 -3.24
N ALA A 273 18.28 0.80 -3.20
CA ALA A 273 17.49 0.73 -2.01
C ALA A 273 17.25 -0.74 -1.65
N ASP A 274 17.38 -1.04 -0.37
CA ASP A 274 17.28 -2.37 0.20
C ASP A 274 15.89 -2.60 0.82
N GLU A 275 15.62 -3.83 1.23
CA GLU A 275 14.39 -4.21 1.90
C GLU A 275 14.07 -3.32 3.10
N GLY A 276 12.86 -2.81 3.16
CA GLY A 276 12.37 -1.90 4.18
C GLY A 276 12.77 -0.43 3.97
N ASP A 277 13.53 -0.10 2.93
CA ASP A 277 13.85 1.28 2.64
C ASP A 277 12.65 2.01 2.00
N ILE A 278 12.59 3.31 2.25
CA ILE A 278 11.65 4.22 1.58
C ILE A 278 12.42 5.14 0.65
N VAL A 279 11.95 5.24 -0.58
CA VAL A 279 12.48 6.18 -1.58
C VAL A 279 11.36 7.15 -1.97
N PHE A 280 11.70 8.41 -2.18
CA PHE A 280 10.73 9.47 -2.52
C PHE A 280 11.23 10.31 -3.69
N ALA A 281 10.36 10.55 -4.67
CA ALA A 281 10.57 11.49 -5.76
C ALA A 281 9.51 12.60 -5.70
N PRO A 282 9.92 13.87 -5.56
CA PRO A 282 8.98 14.97 -5.53
C PRO A 282 8.28 15.18 -6.90
N PRO A 283 7.17 15.93 -6.95
CA PRO A 283 6.51 16.28 -8.21
C PRO A 283 7.49 16.88 -9.23
N GLY A 284 7.28 16.58 -10.50
CA GLY A 284 8.09 17.11 -11.60
C GLY A 284 9.50 16.52 -11.74
N THR A 285 9.87 15.57 -10.91
CA THR A 285 11.21 14.96 -10.89
C THR A 285 11.23 13.69 -11.75
N LEU A 286 12.10 13.65 -12.77
CA LEU A 286 12.31 12.42 -13.56
C LEU A 286 12.90 11.32 -12.69
N HIS A 287 12.31 10.14 -12.81
CA HIS A 287 12.78 8.96 -12.08
C HIS A 287 12.55 7.67 -12.86
N ALA A 288 13.45 6.72 -12.64
CA ALA A 288 13.34 5.36 -13.13
C ALA A 288 13.67 4.39 -12.01
N THR A 289 12.96 3.27 -11.97
CA THR A 289 13.19 2.20 -11.00
C THR A 289 13.44 0.89 -11.74
N ARG A 290 14.35 0.07 -11.23
CA ARG A 290 14.71 -1.20 -11.84
C ARG A 290 15.01 -2.22 -10.76
N PHE A 291 14.57 -3.47 -10.95
CA PHE A 291 15.01 -4.58 -10.11
C PHE A 291 16.53 -4.68 -10.11
N ALA A 292 17.10 -5.00 -8.97
CA ALA A 292 18.53 -5.17 -8.78
C ALA A 292 18.80 -6.36 -7.85
N GLY A 293 20.06 -6.80 -7.83
CA GLY A 293 20.49 -7.90 -6.97
C GLY A 293 20.22 -9.29 -7.55
N PRO A 294 20.67 -10.33 -6.83
CA PRO A 294 20.73 -11.70 -7.37
C PRO A 294 19.38 -12.42 -7.37
N GLY A 295 18.41 -11.92 -6.62
CA GLY A 295 17.10 -12.56 -6.42
C GLY A 295 15.93 -11.72 -6.91
N PRO A 296 14.71 -12.26 -6.79
CA PRO A 296 13.51 -11.49 -7.03
C PRO A 296 13.39 -10.34 -6.03
N SER A 297 12.83 -9.24 -6.50
CA SER A 297 12.60 -8.04 -5.69
C SER A 297 11.16 -7.56 -5.88
N CYS A 298 10.61 -6.92 -4.88
CA CYS A 298 9.32 -6.26 -5.03
C CYS A 298 9.24 -4.96 -4.24
N ARG A 299 8.36 -4.10 -4.72
CA ARG A 299 8.08 -2.81 -4.12
C ARG A 299 6.60 -2.44 -4.22
N LEU A 300 6.15 -1.61 -3.32
CA LEU A 300 4.95 -0.81 -3.50
C LEU A 300 5.36 0.55 -4.08
N SER A 301 4.74 0.92 -5.18
CA SER A 301 4.80 2.27 -5.76
C SER A 301 3.53 2.98 -5.33
N ILE A 302 3.67 4.08 -4.63
CA ILE A 302 2.59 4.78 -3.95
C ILE A 302 2.53 6.20 -4.49
N THR A 303 1.37 6.56 -5.05
CA THR A 303 1.09 7.89 -5.59
C THR A 303 -0.26 8.39 -5.12
N GLU A 304 -0.45 9.71 -5.16
CA GLU A 304 -1.78 10.26 -5.12
C GLU A 304 -2.57 9.83 -6.37
N PHE A 305 -3.87 9.56 -6.18
CA PHE A 305 -4.74 9.22 -7.30
C PHE A 305 -5.04 10.45 -8.14
N GLN A 306 -4.31 10.61 -9.24
CA GLN A 306 -4.50 11.66 -10.24
C GLN A 306 -4.45 11.11 -11.67
N GLY A 307 -4.90 9.87 -11.84
CA GLY A 307 -5.08 9.33 -13.16
C GLY A 307 -3.79 9.24 -13.98
N ASN A 308 -2.78 8.61 -13.42
CA ASN A 308 -1.62 8.09 -14.17
C ASN A 308 -0.99 9.06 -15.19
N SER A 309 -0.72 10.27 -14.78
CA SER A 309 -0.13 11.33 -15.61
C SER A 309 1.40 11.22 -15.72
N ALA A 310 1.92 9.98 -15.82
CA ALA A 310 3.35 9.79 -16.08
C ALA A 310 3.74 10.36 -17.45
N ILE A 311 4.70 11.26 -17.47
CA ILE A 311 5.21 11.90 -18.70
C ILE A 311 6.65 11.47 -18.91
N THR A 312 6.93 10.94 -20.11
CA THR A 312 8.29 10.56 -20.53
C THR A 312 8.84 11.59 -21.50
N GLU A 313 10.04 12.08 -21.22
CA GLU A 313 10.75 12.99 -22.12
C GLU A 313 11.17 12.24 -23.40
N LEU A 314 10.81 12.79 -24.56
CA LEU A 314 11.25 12.25 -25.84
C LEU A 314 12.70 12.69 -26.13
N PRO A 315 13.48 11.85 -26.86
CA PRO A 315 14.79 12.28 -27.34
C PRO A 315 14.68 13.58 -28.15
N ALA A 316 15.66 14.48 -27.98
CA ALA A 316 15.74 15.68 -28.82
C ALA A 316 15.81 15.23 -30.31
N ARG A 317 14.96 15.83 -31.12
CA ARG A 317 14.95 15.61 -32.58
C ARG A 317 16.06 16.38 -33.26
#